data_fe405df468e5a0798333bc823fb9cd6f
#
_entry.id   fe405df468e5a0798333bc823fb9cd6f
#
_cell.length_a   1.000
_cell.length_b   1.000
_cell.length_c   1.000
_cell.angle_alpha   90.00
_cell.angle_beta   90.00
_cell.angle_gamma   90.00
#
_symmetry.space_group_name_H-M   'P 1'
#
loop_
_entity.id
_entity.type
_entity.pdbx_description
1 polymer ?
#
loop_
_entity_poly.entity_id
_entity_poly.type
_entity_poly.pdbx_seq_one_letter_code
_entity_poly.pdbx_strand_id
1 'polypeptide(L)'
;MLNGVLLTPAMFQSPGPMVFEFGPLAIRWYGLLIALAVLLGLWISTQLAKSRGLDGGLIADLLPILVLCAVLGARVYYVLFEWRQYQINWLEAVQIWRGGIAIHGALLGGLLAVIGFTRWKRLSFWQLMDVLVPSVALGLSLIHI
;
A
#
# COMPACT_ATOMS: atom_id res chain seq x y z
N MET A 1 2.01 38.23 42.78
CA MET A 1 2.44 37.80 41.42
C MET A 1 2.45 36.27 41.44
N LEU A 2 1.36 35.65 41.03
CA LEU A 2 1.21 34.20 40.97
C LEU A 2 1.55 33.78 39.54
N ASN A 3 2.73 33.21 39.34
CA ASN A 3 3.15 32.62 38.08
C ASN A 3 2.31 31.35 37.88
N GLY A 4 1.30 31.48 37.00
CA GLY A 4 0.52 30.33 36.53
C GLY A 4 1.41 29.36 35.77
N VAL A 5 1.84 28.31 36.44
CA VAL A 5 2.34 27.11 35.77
C VAL A 5 1.15 26.49 35.06
N LEU A 6 0.99 26.82 33.78
CA LEU A 6 0.12 26.07 32.90
C LEU A 6 0.68 24.66 32.82
N LEU A 7 0.10 23.76 33.58
CA LEU A 7 0.20 22.32 33.39
C LEU A 7 -0.36 22.03 31.99
N THR A 8 0.48 22.12 30.97
CA THR A 8 0.16 21.50 29.69
C THR A 8 -0.04 20.01 29.98
N PRO A 9 -1.23 19.45 29.74
CA PRO A 9 -1.39 18.02 29.87
C PRO A 9 -0.32 17.39 28.98
N ALA A 10 0.37 16.39 29.53
CA ALA A 10 1.27 15.55 28.75
C ALA A 10 0.42 14.81 27.69
N MET A 11 -0.02 15.55 26.70
CA MET A 11 -0.63 15.04 25.51
C MET A 11 0.40 14.08 24.88
N PHE A 12 0.00 12.89 24.60
CA PHE A 12 0.68 11.91 23.81
C PHE A 12 1.55 12.61 22.76
N GLN A 13 2.82 12.77 23.06
CA GLN A 13 3.78 13.16 22.03
C GLN A 13 3.89 11.95 21.12
N SER A 14 3.28 12.07 19.97
CA SER A 14 3.50 11.12 18.90
C SER A 14 5.01 10.96 18.72
N PRO A 15 5.56 9.73 18.82
CA PRO A 15 6.96 9.51 18.46
C PRO A 15 7.12 10.11 17.06
N GLY A 16 8.18 10.93 16.87
CA GLY A 16 8.40 11.69 15.63
C GLY A 16 8.20 10.85 14.37
N PRO A 17 8.08 11.45 13.18
CA PRO A 17 7.70 10.76 11.94
C PRO A 17 8.67 9.65 11.50
N MET A 18 9.79 9.49 12.21
CA MET A 18 10.86 8.53 11.91
C MET A 18 11.05 7.53 13.02
N VAL A 19 11.09 6.24 12.67
CA VAL A 19 11.36 5.13 13.63
C VAL A 19 12.85 4.96 13.83
N PHE A 20 13.64 5.12 12.75
CA PHE A 20 15.08 4.90 12.75
C PHE A 20 15.74 5.70 11.62
N GLU A 21 16.78 6.46 11.94
CA GLU A 21 17.70 7.05 10.96
C GLU A 21 19.01 6.27 10.97
N PHE A 22 19.26 5.53 9.90
CA PHE A 22 20.56 4.91 9.65
C PHE A 22 21.11 5.42 8.31
N GLY A 23 21.80 6.57 8.34
CA GLY A 23 22.38 7.18 7.15
C GLY A 23 21.30 7.62 6.12
N PRO A 24 21.39 7.19 4.85
CA PRO A 24 20.44 7.61 3.80
C PRO A 24 19.07 6.92 3.90
N LEU A 25 18.89 5.94 4.79
CA LEU A 25 17.65 5.19 4.97
C LEU A 25 16.89 5.69 6.20
N ALA A 26 15.92 6.57 5.97
CA ALA A 26 14.95 6.98 6.99
C ALA A 26 13.71 6.07 6.89
N ILE A 27 13.51 5.18 7.87
CA ILE A 27 12.30 4.36 7.97
C ILE A 27 11.25 5.20 8.67
N ARG A 28 10.25 5.62 7.93
CA ARG A 28 9.08 6.32 8.45
C ARG A 28 8.08 5.33 9.04
N TRP A 29 7.41 5.70 10.13
CA TRP A 29 6.31 4.93 10.73
C TRP A 29 5.27 4.51 9.70
N TYR A 30 4.94 5.38 8.77
CA TYR A 30 4.02 5.11 7.69
C TYR A 30 4.44 3.91 6.82
N GLY A 31 5.71 3.83 6.43
CA GLY A 31 6.23 2.69 5.67
C GLY A 31 6.16 1.37 6.45
N LEU A 32 6.45 1.42 7.76
CA LEU A 32 6.36 0.24 8.62
C LEU A 32 4.91 -0.25 8.73
N LEU A 33 3.96 0.66 8.92
CA LEU A 33 2.52 0.33 8.99
C LEU A 33 2.02 -0.27 7.68
N ILE A 34 2.45 0.25 6.53
CA ILE A 34 2.12 -0.34 5.24
C ILE A 34 2.69 -1.75 5.12
N ALA A 35 3.95 -1.96 5.49
CA ALA A 35 4.58 -3.29 5.43
C ALA A 35 3.82 -4.29 6.32
N LEU A 36 3.46 -3.90 7.54
CA LEU A 36 2.64 -4.71 8.44
C LEU A 36 1.25 -5.00 7.85
N ALA A 37 0.60 -4.01 7.25
CA ALA A 37 -0.70 -4.17 6.60
C ALA A 37 -0.63 -5.17 5.45
N VAL A 38 0.44 -5.12 4.64
CA VAL A 38 0.67 -6.08 3.54
C VAL A 38 0.89 -7.49 4.07
N LEU A 39 1.71 -7.66 5.13
CA LEU A 39 1.97 -8.97 5.74
C LEU A 39 0.70 -9.56 6.37
N LEU A 40 -0.06 -8.75 7.10
CA LEU A 40 -1.36 -9.16 7.67
C LEU A 40 -2.35 -9.51 6.56
N GLY A 41 -2.42 -8.70 5.51
CA GLY A 41 -3.26 -8.96 4.35
C GLY A 41 -2.89 -10.27 3.66
N LEU A 42 -1.60 -10.55 3.48
CA LEU A 42 -1.12 -11.82 2.94
C LEU A 42 -1.54 -13.00 3.82
N TRP A 43 -1.34 -12.88 5.13
CA TRP A 43 -1.72 -13.95 6.08
C TRP A 43 -3.21 -14.22 6.05
N ILE A 44 -4.05 -13.19 6.15
CA ILE A 44 -5.52 -13.30 6.13
C ILE A 44 -5.99 -13.89 4.79
N SER A 45 -5.51 -13.37 3.67
CA SER A 45 -5.88 -13.87 2.34
C SER A 45 -5.46 -15.32 2.14
N THR A 46 -4.29 -15.73 2.66
CA THR A 46 -3.84 -17.12 2.58
C THR A 46 -4.73 -18.05 3.39
N GLN A 47 -5.15 -17.65 4.61
CA GLN A 47 -6.07 -18.45 5.42
C GLN A 47 -7.45 -18.55 4.76
N LEU A 48 -7.93 -17.45 4.21
CA LEU A 48 -9.22 -17.40 3.53
C LEU A 48 -9.21 -18.21 2.23
N ALA A 49 -8.10 -18.21 1.48
CA ALA A 49 -7.92 -19.05 0.30
C ALA A 49 -8.03 -20.52 0.65
N LYS A 50 -7.31 -20.97 1.70
CA LYS A 50 -7.36 -22.36 2.18
C LYS A 50 -8.76 -22.76 2.62
N SER A 51 -9.49 -21.91 3.35
CA SER A 51 -10.86 -22.20 3.79
C SER A 51 -11.86 -22.32 2.63
N ARG A 52 -11.54 -21.74 1.47
CA ARG A 52 -12.36 -21.79 0.25
C ARG A 52 -11.88 -22.82 -0.79
N GLY A 53 -10.94 -23.68 -0.38
CA GLY A 53 -10.41 -24.72 -1.25
C GLY A 53 -9.46 -24.25 -2.34
N LEU A 54 -8.94 -23.02 -2.22
CA LEU A 54 -7.88 -22.50 -3.07
C LEU A 54 -6.50 -22.82 -2.45
N ASP A 55 -5.50 -23.02 -3.30
CA ASP A 55 -4.14 -23.19 -2.83
C ASP A 55 -3.62 -21.86 -2.23
N GLY A 56 -3.19 -21.92 -0.97
CA GLY A 56 -2.63 -20.75 -0.29
C GLY A 56 -1.36 -20.20 -0.97
N GLY A 57 -0.63 -21.02 -1.71
CA GLY A 57 0.53 -20.62 -2.50
C GLY A 57 0.18 -19.62 -3.61
N LEU A 58 -1.04 -19.66 -4.14
CA LEU A 58 -1.51 -18.72 -5.16
C LEU A 58 -1.48 -17.26 -4.68
N ILE A 59 -1.79 -17.02 -3.41
CA ILE A 59 -1.76 -15.66 -2.84
C ILE A 59 -0.32 -15.16 -2.72
N ALA A 60 0.61 -16.03 -2.33
CA ALA A 60 2.03 -15.68 -2.28
C ALA A 60 2.61 -15.37 -3.67
N ASP A 61 2.19 -16.10 -4.71
CA ASP A 61 2.58 -15.86 -6.10
C ASP A 61 1.97 -14.55 -6.64
N LEU A 62 0.73 -14.24 -6.25
CA LEU A 62 0.03 -13.04 -6.68
C LEU A 62 0.62 -11.77 -6.04
N LEU A 63 1.05 -11.84 -4.78
CA LEU A 63 1.44 -10.66 -3.99
C LEU A 63 2.50 -9.79 -4.69
N PRO A 64 3.64 -10.31 -5.17
CA PRO A 64 4.64 -9.47 -5.84
C PRO A 64 4.11 -8.83 -7.11
N ILE A 65 3.29 -9.55 -7.88
CA ILE A 65 2.67 -9.04 -9.12
C ILE A 65 1.70 -7.91 -8.76
N LEU A 66 0.88 -8.12 -7.73
CA LEU A 66 -0.11 -7.16 -7.28
C LEU A 66 0.56 -5.87 -6.78
N VAL A 67 1.59 -5.98 -5.94
CA VAL A 67 2.34 -4.83 -5.41
C VAL A 67 3.01 -4.07 -6.56
N LEU A 68 3.68 -4.77 -7.47
CA LEU A 68 4.35 -4.13 -8.62
C LEU A 68 3.35 -3.38 -9.50
N CYS A 69 2.24 -4.03 -9.89
CA CYS A 69 1.21 -3.41 -10.72
C CYS A 69 0.50 -2.25 -9.99
N ALA A 70 0.28 -2.36 -8.67
CA ALA A 70 -0.31 -1.28 -7.89
C ALA A 70 0.61 -0.06 -7.84
N VAL A 71 1.92 -0.24 -7.60
CA VAL A 71 2.90 0.85 -7.58
C VAL A 71 3.03 1.50 -8.95
N LEU A 72 3.13 0.70 -10.02
CA LEU A 72 3.20 1.22 -11.38
C LEU A 72 1.92 1.96 -11.76
N GLY A 73 0.75 1.39 -11.44
CA GLY A 73 -0.54 2.02 -11.69
C GLY A 73 -0.69 3.35 -10.93
N ALA A 74 -0.28 3.37 -9.65
CA ALA A 74 -0.28 4.57 -8.83
C ALA A 74 0.58 5.68 -9.44
N ARG A 75 1.75 5.33 -9.97
CA ARG A 75 2.67 6.28 -10.60
C ARG A 75 2.15 6.78 -11.94
N VAL A 76 1.73 5.87 -12.80
CA VAL A 76 1.16 6.23 -14.12
C VAL A 76 -0.03 7.16 -13.95
N TYR A 77 -0.94 6.83 -13.03
CA TYR A 77 -2.11 7.67 -12.76
C TYR A 77 -1.69 9.08 -12.30
N TYR A 78 -0.77 9.17 -11.36
CA TYR A 78 -0.28 10.45 -10.85
C TYR A 78 0.38 11.29 -11.97
N VAL A 79 1.26 10.69 -12.76
CA VAL A 79 1.94 11.37 -13.87
C VAL A 79 0.96 11.87 -14.93
N LEU A 80 -0.11 11.10 -15.22
CA LEU A 80 -1.13 11.50 -16.19
C LEU A 80 -1.94 12.73 -15.71
N PHE A 81 -2.25 12.79 -14.41
CA PHE A 81 -2.99 13.92 -13.84
C PHE A 81 -2.12 15.17 -13.64
N GLU A 82 -0.85 15.00 -13.31
CA GLU A 82 0.12 16.08 -13.12
C GLU A 82 0.99 16.29 -14.37
N TRP A 83 0.49 15.94 -15.54
CA TRP A 83 1.23 15.97 -16.81
C TRP A 83 1.99 17.27 -17.07
N ARG A 84 1.43 18.41 -16.68
CA ARG A 84 2.04 19.73 -16.85
C ARG A 84 3.40 19.87 -16.16
N GLN A 85 3.61 19.20 -15.02
CA GLN A 85 4.89 19.22 -14.30
C GLN A 85 5.96 18.37 -15.00
N TYR A 86 5.53 17.26 -15.62
CA TYR A 86 6.44 16.29 -16.24
C TYR A 86 6.78 16.56 -17.68
N GLN A 87 6.12 17.53 -18.34
CA GLN A 87 6.45 17.96 -19.72
C GLN A 87 7.87 18.51 -19.83
N ILE A 88 8.41 19.12 -18.78
CA ILE A 88 9.72 19.76 -18.77
C ILE A 88 10.82 18.72 -18.46
N ASN A 89 10.56 17.79 -17.56
CA ASN A 89 11.52 16.78 -17.11
C ASN A 89 10.84 15.40 -16.98
N TRP A 90 10.72 14.69 -18.09
CA TRP A 90 10.12 13.36 -18.13
C TRP A 90 10.85 12.32 -17.26
N LEU A 91 12.15 12.52 -16.97
CA LEU A 91 12.93 11.66 -16.07
C LEU A 91 12.38 11.66 -14.62
N GLU A 92 11.75 12.74 -14.21
CA GLU A 92 11.10 12.80 -12.88
C GLU A 92 9.87 11.89 -12.80
N ALA A 93 9.25 11.55 -13.93
CA ALA A 93 8.13 10.61 -13.97
C ALA A 93 8.52 9.20 -13.50
N VAL A 94 9.78 8.81 -13.60
CA VAL A 94 10.29 7.50 -13.17
C VAL A 94 10.74 7.50 -11.71
N GLN A 95 10.93 8.66 -11.09
CA GLN A 95 11.46 8.78 -9.73
C GLN A 95 10.37 8.58 -8.66
N ILE A 96 10.05 7.32 -8.37
CA ILE A 96 9.02 6.93 -7.39
C ILE A 96 9.40 7.39 -5.96
N TRP A 97 10.69 7.46 -5.63
CA TRP A 97 11.20 7.83 -4.31
C TRP A 97 11.00 9.31 -3.94
N ARG A 98 10.66 10.16 -4.90
CA ARG A 98 10.31 11.57 -4.66
C ARG A 98 8.85 11.77 -4.25
N GLY A 99 8.06 10.69 -4.17
CA GLY A 99 6.63 10.74 -3.89
C GLY A 99 5.80 10.89 -5.17
N GLY A 100 4.53 11.26 -5.02
CA GLY A 100 3.60 11.37 -6.16
C GLY A 100 3.08 10.02 -6.61
N ILE A 101 2.36 9.35 -5.73
CA ILE A 101 1.62 8.11 -5.98
C ILE A 101 0.14 8.34 -5.66
N ALA A 102 -0.73 7.96 -6.59
CA ALA A 102 -2.17 8.13 -6.45
C ALA A 102 -2.83 6.79 -6.06
N ILE A 103 -3.63 6.81 -5.00
CA ILE A 103 -4.34 5.62 -4.51
C ILE A 103 -5.28 5.02 -5.56
N HIS A 104 -5.94 5.88 -6.36
CA HIS A 104 -6.81 5.43 -7.45
C HIS A 104 -6.04 4.61 -8.50
N GLY A 105 -4.82 5.06 -8.84
CA GLY A 105 -3.95 4.33 -9.74
C GLY A 105 -3.48 3.00 -9.16
N ALA A 106 -3.21 2.94 -7.85
CA ALA A 106 -2.86 1.70 -7.16
C ALA A 106 -4.02 0.68 -7.21
N LEU A 107 -5.24 1.13 -6.97
CA LEU A 107 -6.43 0.26 -7.05
C LEU A 107 -6.67 -0.26 -8.45
N LEU A 108 -6.55 0.59 -9.47
CA LEU A 108 -6.68 0.18 -10.87
C LEU A 108 -5.58 -0.79 -11.28
N GLY A 109 -4.32 -0.50 -10.94
CA GLY A 109 -3.18 -1.38 -11.20
C GLY A 109 -3.31 -2.73 -10.51
N GLY A 110 -3.75 -2.74 -9.24
CA GLY A 110 -4.04 -3.96 -8.50
C GLY A 110 -5.17 -4.77 -9.10
N LEU A 111 -6.25 -4.12 -9.52
CA LEU A 111 -7.37 -4.79 -10.21
C LEU A 111 -6.93 -5.45 -11.52
N LEU A 112 -6.14 -4.75 -12.33
CA LEU A 112 -5.59 -5.30 -13.57
C LEU A 112 -4.66 -6.48 -13.30
N ALA A 113 -3.85 -6.43 -12.23
CA ALA A 113 -3.02 -7.55 -11.81
C ALA A 113 -3.85 -8.78 -11.48
N VAL A 114 -4.94 -8.62 -10.72
CA VAL A 114 -5.85 -9.72 -10.37
C VAL A 114 -6.51 -10.29 -11.63
N ILE A 115 -7.00 -9.45 -12.53
CA ILE A 115 -7.62 -9.90 -13.79
C ILE A 115 -6.59 -10.68 -14.64
N GLY A 116 -5.38 -10.16 -14.79
CA GLY A 116 -4.31 -10.83 -15.54
C GLY A 116 -3.93 -12.17 -14.92
N PHE A 117 -3.75 -12.20 -13.61
CA PHE A 117 -3.38 -13.40 -12.88
C PHE A 117 -4.45 -14.50 -12.95
N THR A 118 -5.73 -14.13 -12.76
CA THR A 118 -6.84 -15.09 -12.85
C THR A 118 -6.97 -15.69 -14.23
N ARG A 119 -6.76 -14.89 -15.28
CA ARG A 119 -6.76 -15.39 -16.66
C ARG A 119 -5.57 -16.30 -16.94
N TRP A 120 -4.39 -15.94 -16.45
CA TRP A 120 -3.18 -16.76 -16.63
C TRP A 120 -3.28 -18.11 -15.92
N LYS A 121 -3.74 -18.11 -14.68
CA LYS A 121 -3.90 -19.33 -13.85
C LYS A 121 -5.24 -20.05 -14.10
N ARG A 122 -6.12 -19.53 -14.95
CA ARG A 122 -7.48 -20.05 -15.22
C ARG A 122 -8.33 -20.21 -13.97
N LEU A 123 -8.24 -19.21 -13.07
CA LEU A 123 -9.00 -19.15 -11.82
C LEU A 123 -10.27 -18.33 -11.98
N SER A 124 -11.25 -18.56 -11.12
CA SER A 124 -12.41 -17.68 -11.03
C SER A 124 -12.00 -16.33 -10.40
N PHE A 125 -12.24 -15.25 -11.15
CA PHE A 125 -12.00 -13.89 -10.68
C PHE A 125 -12.75 -13.59 -9.37
N TRP A 126 -14.01 -13.96 -9.29
CA TRP A 126 -14.85 -13.70 -8.13
C TRP A 126 -14.38 -14.43 -6.87
N GLN A 127 -13.97 -15.69 -7.01
CA GLN A 127 -13.42 -16.46 -5.88
C GLN A 127 -12.14 -15.80 -5.32
N LEU A 128 -11.28 -15.28 -6.20
CA LEU A 128 -10.06 -14.62 -5.78
C LEU A 128 -10.36 -13.25 -5.14
N MET A 129 -11.31 -12.50 -5.70
CA MET A 129 -11.74 -11.21 -5.12
C MET A 129 -12.34 -11.40 -3.72
N ASP A 130 -13.15 -12.43 -3.49
CA ASP A 130 -13.72 -12.76 -2.18
C ASP A 130 -12.65 -13.03 -1.11
N VAL A 131 -11.48 -13.48 -1.52
CA VAL A 131 -10.34 -13.72 -0.63
C VAL A 131 -9.52 -12.45 -0.39
N LEU A 132 -9.38 -11.59 -1.42
CA LEU A 132 -8.55 -10.39 -1.35
C LEU A 132 -9.26 -9.19 -0.73
N VAL A 133 -10.55 -9.00 -1.02
CA VAL A 133 -11.31 -7.80 -0.60
C VAL A 133 -11.26 -7.55 0.91
N PRO A 134 -11.44 -8.53 1.81
CA PRO A 134 -11.33 -8.31 3.24
C PRO A 134 -9.96 -7.79 3.66
N SER A 135 -8.89 -8.32 3.06
CA SER A 135 -7.51 -7.89 3.35
C SER A 135 -7.22 -6.49 2.84
N VAL A 136 -7.74 -6.14 1.65
CA VAL A 136 -7.61 -4.78 1.09
C VAL A 136 -8.39 -3.78 1.95
N ALA A 137 -9.59 -4.12 2.39
CA ALA A 137 -10.39 -3.26 3.26
C ALA A 137 -9.69 -2.97 4.60
N LEU A 138 -9.10 -4.00 5.22
CA LEU A 138 -8.28 -3.85 6.43
C LEU A 138 -7.04 -3.00 6.18
N GLY A 139 -6.33 -3.23 5.08
CA GLY A 139 -5.17 -2.43 4.70
C GLY A 139 -5.51 -0.95 4.51
N LEU A 140 -6.60 -0.65 3.82
CA LEU A 140 -7.09 0.72 3.65
C LEU A 140 -7.51 1.36 4.98
N SER A 141 -8.12 0.61 5.88
CA SER A 141 -8.48 1.09 7.23
C SER A 141 -7.24 1.45 8.06
N LEU A 142 -6.19 0.63 8.00
CA LEU A 142 -4.93 0.90 8.71
C LEU A 142 -4.18 2.12 8.16
N ILE A 143 -4.26 2.36 6.87
CA ILE A 143 -3.64 3.55 6.23
C ILE A 143 -4.38 4.84 6.62
N HIS A 144 -5.67 4.76 6.94
CA HIS A 144 -6.50 5.91 7.33
C HIS A 144 -6.30 6.38 8.78
N ILE A 145 -5.69 5.55 9.62
CA ILE A 145 -5.36 5.88 11.01
C ILE A 145 -4.07 6.69 11.08
#